data_617b6cdd52126138ac497e3644b058a5
#
_entry.id   617b6cdd52126138ac497e3644b058a5
#
_cell.length_a   1.000
_cell.length_b   1.000
_cell.length_c   1.000
_cell.angle_alpha   90.00
_cell.angle_beta   90.00
_cell.angle_gamma   90.00
#
_symmetry.space_group_name_H-M   'P 1'
#
loop_
_entity.id
_entity.type
_entity.pdbx_description
1 polymer ?
#
loop_
_entity_poly.entity_id
_entity_poly.type
_entity_poly.pdbx_seq_one_letter_code
_entity_poly.pdbx_strand_id
1 'polypeptide(L)'
;MTRKYSGIFTNLGTDVKAYEYRATEQSMSTIKKIGFIGLGVMGEPMCRNLAQKMGQHILAYDTQAAPLTRLGAAVSPAQSVAHVMQASEFIFLSLPSGEVVADVARQLDGLLVHARAGQTVVDLSTSPVKLTRVLFEEFKARGVTLIDAPVARTRAAAEAGTLSVMVGATAEQFAMVKPLIACFASEITLCGGVGAGQITKILNNMVLFETVVALAEARAIARRSGVDPQALFETLSLGSADSFALRNHGMKAMIPGDFPERAFSVDYAVKDLRYALELAQETGVDAAGARNVQRLYALACARGDQDAYHPVVSRVIDPQ
;
A
#
# COMPACT_ATOMS: atom_id res chain seq x y z
N MET A 1 57.89 -12.31 16.51
CA MET A 1 56.95 -13.42 16.90
C MET A 1 55.52 -13.05 16.48
N THR A 2 55.17 -13.45 15.29
CA THR A 2 53.85 -13.22 14.66
C THR A 2 53.04 -14.50 14.82
N ARG A 3 51.97 -14.49 15.62
CA ARG A 3 51.00 -15.57 15.67
C ARG A 3 49.86 -15.28 14.71
N LYS A 4 49.72 -16.13 13.70
CA LYS A 4 48.56 -16.27 12.80
C LYS A 4 47.34 -16.72 13.62
N TYR A 5 46.21 -16.00 13.49
CA TYR A 5 44.89 -16.56 13.70
C TYR A 5 44.17 -16.56 12.34
N SER A 6 44.19 -17.73 11.71
CA SER A 6 43.33 -18.05 10.58
C SER A 6 42.39 -19.19 11.00
N GLY A 7 41.15 -19.03 10.71
CA GLY A 7 40.19 -20.13 10.69
C GLY A 7 39.17 -20.12 11.82
N ILE A 8 37.94 -19.77 11.47
CA ILE A 8 36.60 -20.29 11.79
C ILE A 8 35.60 -19.16 11.55
N PHE A 9 35.32 -18.84 10.29
CA PHE A 9 34.11 -18.15 9.86
C PHE A 9 33.73 -18.71 8.49
N THR A 10 33.22 -19.94 8.47
CA THR A 10 32.55 -20.50 7.31
C THR A 10 31.41 -21.37 7.83
N ASN A 11 30.18 -21.12 7.33
CA ASN A 11 28.97 -21.96 7.38
C ASN A 11 27.88 -21.69 8.43
N LEU A 12 27.75 -20.51 9.03
CA LEU A 12 26.52 -20.22 9.80
C LEU A 12 25.43 -19.49 8.98
N GLY A 13 25.76 -18.90 7.82
CA GLY A 13 24.81 -18.10 7.03
C GLY A 13 23.92 -18.89 6.06
N THR A 14 24.34 -20.10 5.66
CA THR A 14 23.60 -20.95 4.72
C THR A 14 22.56 -21.83 5.43
N ASP A 15 22.86 -22.27 6.64
CA ASP A 15 21.95 -23.12 7.41
C ASP A 15 20.76 -22.35 8.00
N VAL A 16 20.95 -21.10 8.41
CA VAL A 16 19.86 -20.23 8.91
C VAL A 16 18.88 -19.92 7.79
N LYS A 17 19.34 -19.54 6.60
CA LYS A 17 18.48 -19.30 5.44
C LYS A 17 17.75 -20.55 4.95
N ALA A 18 18.39 -21.71 5.00
CA ALA A 18 17.78 -23.00 4.63
C ALA A 18 16.76 -23.46 5.67
N TYR A 19 16.99 -23.18 6.95
CA TYR A 19 16.04 -23.47 8.03
C TYR A 19 14.83 -22.53 7.98
N GLU A 20 15.04 -21.23 7.76
CA GLU A 20 13.96 -20.26 7.56
C GLU A 20 13.15 -20.58 6.31
N TYR A 21 13.77 -21.01 5.21
CA TYR A 21 13.09 -21.40 3.99
C TYR A 21 12.22 -22.66 4.19
N ARG A 22 12.74 -23.71 4.86
CA ARG A 22 11.98 -24.94 5.15
C ARG A 22 10.87 -24.72 6.18
N ALA A 23 11.07 -23.88 7.19
CA ALA A 23 10.05 -23.52 8.15
C ALA A 23 8.90 -22.73 7.49
N THR A 24 9.21 -21.87 6.51
CA THR A 24 8.21 -21.15 5.71
C THR A 24 7.42 -22.07 4.78
N GLU A 25 8.05 -23.03 4.09
CA GLU A 25 7.34 -23.99 3.24
C GLU A 25 6.39 -24.91 4.05
N GLN A 26 6.81 -25.39 5.23
CA GLN A 26 5.95 -26.18 6.10
C GLN A 26 4.78 -25.37 6.66
N SER A 27 4.94 -24.08 7.00
CA SER A 27 3.86 -23.24 7.46
C SER A 27 2.87 -22.88 6.34
N MET A 28 3.34 -22.69 5.11
CA MET A 28 2.50 -22.39 3.94
C MET A 28 1.63 -23.59 3.53
N SER A 29 2.10 -24.84 3.70
CA SER A 29 1.33 -26.05 3.35
C SER A 29 0.13 -26.32 4.26
N THR A 30 0.02 -25.63 5.39
CA THR A 30 -1.10 -25.76 6.35
C THR A 30 -2.19 -24.70 6.20
N ILE A 31 -1.95 -23.60 5.47
CA ILE A 31 -2.94 -22.54 5.26
C ILE A 31 -3.95 -23.00 4.20
N LYS A 32 -5.14 -23.42 4.64
CA LYS A 32 -6.12 -24.06 3.78
C LYS A 32 -7.15 -23.12 3.15
N LYS A 33 -7.38 -21.92 3.71
CA LYS A 33 -8.48 -21.04 3.25
C LYS A 33 -8.12 -19.57 3.36
N ILE A 34 -7.93 -18.95 2.20
CA ILE A 34 -7.63 -17.51 2.08
C ILE A 34 -8.80 -16.81 1.39
N GLY A 35 -9.24 -15.71 1.98
CA GLY A 35 -10.22 -14.79 1.43
C GLY A 35 -9.59 -13.48 0.98
N PHE A 36 -10.17 -12.85 -0.04
CA PHE A 36 -9.76 -11.53 -0.53
C PHE A 36 -10.98 -10.66 -0.85
N ILE A 37 -11.05 -9.49 -0.26
CA ILE A 37 -12.17 -8.55 -0.43
C ILE A 37 -11.64 -7.24 -1.01
N GLY A 38 -12.24 -6.82 -2.14
CA GLY A 38 -11.83 -5.63 -2.88
C GLY A 38 -10.81 -5.95 -3.97
N LEU A 39 -11.28 -5.97 -5.22
CA LEU A 39 -10.50 -6.30 -6.41
C LEU A 39 -10.36 -5.08 -7.34
N GLY A 40 -10.18 -3.90 -6.74
CA GLY A 40 -9.91 -2.66 -7.46
C GLY A 40 -8.52 -2.67 -8.13
N VAL A 41 -8.03 -1.48 -8.50
CA VAL A 41 -6.78 -1.28 -9.25
C VAL A 41 -5.57 -2.00 -8.61
N MET A 42 -5.50 -2.03 -7.28
CA MET A 42 -4.43 -2.68 -6.54
C MET A 42 -4.81 -4.09 -6.10
N GLY A 43 -6.05 -4.32 -5.69
CA GLY A 43 -6.52 -5.60 -5.12
C GLY A 43 -6.51 -6.74 -6.14
N GLU A 44 -6.95 -6.50 -7.36
CA GLU A 44 -6.99 -7.53 -8.42
C GLU A 44 -5.60 -8.13 -8.70
N PRO A 45 -4.54 -7.35 -8.99
CA PRO A 45 -3.21 -7.93 -9.22
C PRO A 45 -2.60 -8.57 -7.96
N MET A 46 -2.86 -8.03 -6.75
CA MET A 46 -2.40 -8.67 -5.50
C MET A 46 -3.07 -10.03 -5.29
N CYS A 47 -4.38 -10.12 -5.48
CA CYS A 47 -5.14 -11.37 -5.38
C CYS A 47 -4.64 -12.40 -6.41
N ARG A 48 -4.39 -11.98 -7.66
CA ARG A 48 -3.83 -12.84 -8.71
C ARG A 48 -2.47 -13.41 -8.32
N ASN A 49 -1.54 -12.56 -7.88
CA ASN A 49 -0.21 -12.99 -7.45
C ASN A 49 -0.28 -13.94 -6.26
N LEU A 50 -1.16 -13.66 -5.29
CA LEU A 50 -1.38 -14.52 -4.13
C LEU A 50 -1.88 -15.90 -4.56
N ALA A 51 -2.91 -15.97 -5.40
CA ALA A 51 -3.47 -17.23 -5.91
C ALA A 51 -2.42 -18.05 -6.68
N GLN A 52 -1.68 -17.41 -7.58
CA GLN A 52 -0.68 -18.08 -8.41
C GLN A 52 0.48 -18.63 -7.59
N LYS A 53 1.03 -17.85 -6.66
CA LYS A 53 2.20 -18.28 -5.88
C LYS A 53 1.84 -19.25 -4.76
N MET A 54 0.62 -19.19 -4.23
CA MET A 54 0.11 -20.19 -3.27
C MET A 54 -0.35 -21.49 -3.94
N GLY A 55 -0.57 -21.49 -5.26
CA GLY A 55 -1.06 -22.66 -6.00
C GLY A 55 -2.45 -23.12 -5.56
N GLN A 56 -3.29 -22.19 -5.04
CA GLN A 56 -4.63 -22.51 -4.55
C GLN A 56 -5.65 -21.44 -4.94
N HIS A 57 -6.93 -21.84 -4.97
CA HIS A 57 -8.02 -20.89 -5.20
C HIS A 57 -8.22 -19.97 -4.00
N ILE A 58 -8.30 -18.67 -4.27
CA ILE A 58 -8.64 -17.64 -3.29
C ILE A 58 -10.15 -17.40 -3.35
N LEU A 59 -10.83 -17.38 -2.20
CA LEU A 59 -12.24 -17.00 -2.13
C LEU A 59 -12.34 -15.47 -2.21
N ALA A 60 -12.77 -14.93 -3.34
CA ALA A 60 -12.70 -13.51 -3.64
C ALA A 60 -14.08 -12.85 -3.74
N TYR A 61 -14.19 -11.62 -3.22
CA TYR A 61 -15.39 -10.81 -3.30
C TYR A 61 -15.06 -9.38 -3.73
N ASP A 62 -15.87 -8.88 -4.66
CA ASP A 62 -15.95 -7.48 -5.04
C ASP A 62 -17.40 -7.13 -5.37
N THR A 63 -17.79 -5.88 -5.20
CA THR A 63 -19.11 -5.38 -5.61
C THR A 63 -19.29 -5.37 -7.12
N GLN A 64 -18.18 -5.36 -7.86
CA GLN A 64 -18.15 -5.41 -9.32
C GLN A 64 -17.80 -6.83 -9.80
N ALA A 65 -18.57 -7.39 -10.73
CA ALA A 65 -18.31 -8.71 -11.27
C ALA A 65 -17.09 -8.76 -12.23
N ALA A 66 -16.75 -7.65 -12.87
CA ALA A 66 -15.73 -7.60 -13.90
C ALA A 66 -14.32 -8.04 -13.42
N PRO A 67 -13.80 -7.64 -12.23
CA PRO A 67 -12.52 -8.14 -11.72
C PRO A 67 -12.52 -9.66 -11.48
N LEU A 68 -13.61 -10.20 -10.96
CA LEU A 68 -13.76 -11.66 -10.74
C LEU A 68 -13.69 -12.42 -12.06
N THR A 69 -14.35 -11.90 -13.11
CA THR A 69 -14.27 -12.48 -14.46
C THR A 69 -12.85 -12.45 -15.02
N ARG A 70 -12.09 -11.37 -14.82
CA ARG A 70 -10.69 -11.27 -15.27
C ARG A 70 -9.73 -12.20 -14.51
N LEU A 71 -10.00 -12.47 -13.24
CA LEU A 71 -9.22 -13.42 -12.44
C LEU A 71 -9.52 -14.87 -12.83
N GLY A 72 -10.73 -15.15 -13.33
CA GLY A 72 -11.11 -16.45 -13.87
C GLY A 72 -10.86 -17.60 -12.89
N ALA A 73 -10.19 -18.65 -13.33
CA ALA A 73 -9.92 -19.85 -12.54
C ALA A 73 -8.95 -19.63 -11.37
N ALA A 74 -8.31 -18.46 -11.23
CA ALA A 74 -7.44 -18.18 -10.08
C ALA A 74 -8.20 -17.97 -8.78
N VAL A 75 -9.50 -17.64 -8.85
CA VAL A 75 -10.33 -17.36 -7.69
C VAL A 75 -11.65 -18.13 -7.73
N SER A 76 -12.25 -18.33 -6.54
CA SER A 76 -13.63 -18.77 -6.38
C SER A 76 -14.46 -17.54 -5.99
N PRO A 77 -15.46 -17.11 -6.77
CA PRO A 77 -16.29 -15.97 -6.40
C PRO A 77 -17.09 -16.24 -5.12
N ALA A 78 -16.98 -15.35 -4.15
CA ALA A 78 -17.81 -15.36 -2.96
C ALA A 78 -19.13 -14.63 -3.21
N GLN A 79 -20.19 -15.05 -2.54
CA GLN A 79 -21.51 -14.45 -2.64
C GLN A 79 -21.64 -13.14 -1.84
N SER A 80 -20.84 -13.01 -0.76
CA SER A 80 -20.87 -11.85 0.14
C SER A 80 -19.59 -11.75 0.95
N VAL A 81 -19.40 -10.62 1.65
CA VAL A 81 -18.37 -10.43 2.68
C VAL A 81 -18.50 -11.49 3.77
N ALA A 82 -19.71 -11.78 4.22
CA ALA A 82 -19.98 -12.83 5.21
C ALA A 82 -19.49 -14.21 4.74
N HIS A 83 -19.75 -14.56 3.49
CA HIS A 83 -19.27 -15.81 2.92
C HIS A 83 -17.73 -15.90 2.97
N VAL A 84 -17.02 -14.82 2.63
CA VAL A 84 -15.55 -14.78 2.74
C VAL A 84 -15.12 -14.99 4.18
N MET A 85 -15.71 -14.26 5.14
CA MET A 85 -15.37 -14.34 6.54
C MET A 85 -15.63 -15.73 7.13
N GLN A 86 -16.80 -16.33 6.82
CA GLN A 86 -17.16 -17.65 7.31
C GLN A 86 -16.28 -18.78 6.76
N ALA A 87 -15.78 -18.64 5.53
CA ALA A 87 -15.06 -19.70 4.85
C ALA A 87 -13.53 -19.60 4.97
N SER A 88 -12.98 -18.48 5.42
CA SER A 88 -11.54 -18.21 5.37
C SER A 88 -10.89 -18.16 6.76
N GLU A 89 -9.58 -18.43 6.82
CA GLU A 89 -8.74 -18.28 8.01
C GLU A 89 -7.96 -16.96 7.95
N PHE A 90 -7.50 -16.58 6.74
CA PHE A 90 -6.86 -15.32 6.43
C PHE A 90 -7.72 -14.52 5.47
N ILE A 91 -8.02 -13.28 5.80
CA ILE A 91 -8.86 -12.39 5.00
C ILE A 91 -8.08 -11.13 4.65
N PHE A 92 -7.78 -10.91 3.38
CA PHE A 92 -7.14 -9.70 2.88
C PHE A 92 -8.20 -8.68 2.46
N LEU A 93 -8.02 -7.42 2.87
CA LEU A 93 -8.86 -6.30 2.46
C LEU A 93 -8.03 -5.35 1.59
N SER A 94 -8.58 -4.93 0.45
CA SER A 94 -7.99 -3.89 -0.41
C SER A 94 -9.08 -2.94 -0.87
N LEU A 95 -9.44 -2.01 0.00
CA LEU A 95 -10.60 -1.14 -0.11
C LEU A 95 -10.20 0.33 -0.32
N PRO A 96 -11.09 1.19 -0.86
CA PRO A 96 -10.76 2.56 -1.26
C PRO A 96 -10.34 3.47 -0.10
N SER A 97 -10.91 3.28 1.10
CA SER A 97 -10.64 4.12 2.26
C SER A 97 -10.90 3.38 3.58
N GLY A 98 -10.44 3.95 4.69
CA GLY A 98 -10.69 3.42 6.03
C GLY A 98 -12.17 3.42 6.39
N GLU A 99 -12.94 4.39 5.91
CA GLU A 99 -14.39 4.44 6.09
C GLU A 99 -15.06 3.22 5.46
N VAL A 100 -14.67 2.85 4.23
CA VAL A 100 -15.17 1.64 3.55
C VAL A 100 -14.72 0.37 4.28
N VAL A 101 -13.50 0.34 4.85
CA VAL A 101 -13.05 -0.78 5.70
C VAL A 101 -13.96 -0.92 6.92
N ALA A 102 -14.29 0.19 7.59
CA ALA A 102 -15.18 0.19 8.75
C ALA A 102 -16.60 -0.26 8.39
N ASP A 103 -17.14 0.21 7.25
CA ASP A 103 -18.46 -0.18 6.77
C ASP A 103 -18.51 -1.68 6.49
N VAL A 104 -17.53 -2.23 5.75
CA VAL A 104 -17.41 -3.66 5.46
C VAL A 104 -17.26 -4.49 6.74
N ALA A 105 -16.57 -3.95 7.75
CA ALA A 105 -16.44 -4.62 9.03
C ALA A 105 -17.75 -4.65 9.85
N ARG A 106 -18.50 -3.54 9.89
CA ARG A 106 -19.59 -3.30 10.84
C ARG A 106 -21.01 -3.49 10.29
N GLN A 107 -21.19 -3.52 8.95
CA GLN A 107 -22.53 -3.70 8.38
C GLN A 107 -23.22 -4.99 8.88
N LEU A 108 -24.54 -5.11 8.70
CA LEU A 108 -25.35 -6.24 9.20
C LEU A 108 -24.87 -7.62 8.73
N ASP A 109 -24.28 -7.69 7.55
CA ASP A 109 -23.66 -8.91 7.00
C ASP A 109 -22.14 -8.73 6.88
N GLY A 110 -21.51 -7.97 7.81
CA GLY A 110 -20.12 -7.59 7.81
C GLY A 110 -19.19 -8.60 8.48
N LEU A 111 -17.90 -8.29 8.45
CA LEU A 111 -16.86 -9.18 8.97
C LEU A 111 -17.03 -9.46 10.47
N LEU A 112 -17.36 -8.44 11.28
CA LEU A 112 -17.47 -8.58 12.74
C LEU A 112 -18.63 -9.46 13.18
N VAL A 113 -19.72 -9.51 12.40
CA VAL A 113 -20.88 -10.36 12.71
C VAL A 113 -20.55 -11.83 12.52
N HIS A 114 -19.76 -12.16 11.50
CA HIS A 114 -19.41 -13.52 11.13
C HIS A 114 -18.00 -13.95 11.58
N ALA A 115 -17.35 -13.11 12.39
CA ALA A 115 -16.02 -13.34 12.94
C ALA A 115 -15.96 -14.59 13.84
N ARG A 116 -14.92 -15.39 13.68
CA ARG A 116 -14.62 -16.55 14.52
C ARG A 116 -13.24 -16.43 15.11
N ALA A 117 -13.09 -16.80 16.37
CA ALA A 117 -11.80 -16.78 17.03
C ALA A 117 -10.72 -17.55 16.23
N GLY A 118 -9.53 -17.03 16.21
CA GLY A 118 -8.38 -17.58 15.48
C GLY A 118 -8.21 -17.11 14.05
N GLN A 119 -9.17 -16.34 13.49
CA GLN A 119 -9.02 -15.76 12.15
C GLN A 119 -8.08 -14.56 12.17
N THR A 120 -7.49 -14.25 11.00
CA THR A 120 -6.63 -13.08 10.80
C THR A 120 -7.16 -12.25 9.63
N VAL A 121 -7.41 -10.98 9.88
CA VAL A 121 -7.75 -9.97 8.88
C VAL A 121 -6.51 -9.11 8.61
N VAL A 122 -6.12 -8.97 7.35
CA VAL A 122 -4.97 -8.17 6.89
C VAL A 122 -5.51 -7.03 6.04
N ASP A 123 -5.47 -5.81 6.59
CA ASP A 123 -5.92 -4.61 5.87
C ASP A 123 -4.78 -4.00 5.05
N LEU A 124 -4.86 -4.16 3.73
CA LEU A 124 -3.94 -3.59 2.75
C LEU A 124 -4.34 -2.16 2.34
N SER A 125 -5.47 -1.66 2.83
CA SER A 125 -6.01 -0.34 2.52
C SER A 125 -5.25 0.76 3.26
N THR A 126 -5.36 2.00 2.80
CA THR A 126 -4.90 3.16 3.56
C THR A 126 -6.06 3.70 4.39
N SER A 127 -5.89 3.67 5.72
CA SER A 127 -6.94 3.99 6.71
C SER A 127 -6.42 4.97 7.78
N PRO A 128 -7.27 5.84 8.35
CA PRO A 128 -6.88 6.66 9.49
C PRO A 128 -6.38 5.79 10.67
N VAL A 129 -5.29 6.22 11.30
CA VAL A 129 -4.65 5.44 12.38
C VAL A 129 -5.61 5.18 13.55
N LYS A 130 -6.37 6.20 13.94
CA LYS A 130 -7.38 6.09 15.01
C LYS A 130 -8.45 5.04 14.69
N LEU A 131 -8.96 5.06 13.46
CA LEU A 131 -9.96 4.09 13.00
C LEU A 131 -9.39 2.67 12.98
N THR A 132 -8.18 2.48 12.49
CA THR A 132 -7.48 1.19 12.51
C THR A 132 -7.37 0.63 13.93
N ARG A 133 -7.01 1.46 14.90
CA ARG A 133 -6.92 1.04 16.32
C ARG A 133 -8.27 0.70 16.93
N VAL A 134 -9.32 1.43 16.58
CA VAL A 134 -10.69 1.11 17.02
C VAL A 134 -11.12 -0.24 16.45
N LEU A 135 -10.95 -0.45 15.14
CA LEU A 135 -11.28 -1.74 14.50
C LEU A 135 -10.46 -2.90 15.07
N PHE A 136 -9.20 -2.65 15.40
CA PHE A 136 -8.36 -3.66 16.07
C PHE A 136 -8.99 -4.16 17.38
N GLU A 137 -9.46 -3.25 18.24
CA GLU A 137 -10.09 -3.67 19.51
C GLU A 137 -11.44 -4.37 19.27
N GLU A 138 -12.21 -3.95 18.25
CA GLU A 138 -13.47 -4.61 17.88
C GLU A 138 -13.24 -6.06 17.38
N PHE A 139 -12.25 -6.29 16.53
CA PHE A 139 -11.86 -7.62 16.06
C PHE A 139 -11.28 -8.48 17.18
N LYS A 140 -10.40 -7.91 17.99
CA LYS A 140 -9.81 -8.57 19.15
C LYS A 140 -10.86 -9.06 20.15
N ALA A 141 -11.94 -8.29 20.39
CA ALA A 141 -13.06 -8.71 21.21
C ALA A 141 -13.80 -9.95 20.68
N ARG A 142 -13.62 -10.28 19.41
CA ARG A 142 -14.12 -11.50 18.74
C ARG A 142 -13.06 -12.61 18.61
N GLY A 143 -11.87 -12.41 19.20
CA GLY A 143 -10.75 -13.35 19.09
C GLY A 143 -10.11 -13.37 17.69
N VAL A 144 -10.31 -12.32 16.88
CA VAL A 144 -9.74 -12.15 15.54
C VAL A 144 -8.54 -11.21 15.61
N THR A 145 -7.47 -11.57 14.92
CA THR A 145 -6.30 -10.69 14.75
C THR A 145 -6.53 -9.73 13.57
N LEU A 146 -6.42 -8.43 13.81
CA LEU A 146 -6.34 -7.42 12.73
C LEU A 146 -4.89 -6.97 12.58
N ILE A 147 -4.38 -6.97 11.35
CA ILE A 147 -3.05 -6.50 10.97
C ILE A 147 -3.22 -5.39 9.94
N ASP A 148 -2.66 -4.22 10.17
CA ASP A 148 -2.56 -3.18 9.17
C ASP A 148 -1.31 -3.38 8.32
N ALA A 149 -1.49 -3.46 7.01
CA ALA A 149 -0.44 -3.78 6.06
C ALA A 149 -0.58 -2.97 4.75
N PRO A 150 -0.73 -1.64 4.82
CA PRO A 150 -0.92 -0.82 3.64
C PRO A 150 0.24 -0.93 2.66
N VAL A 151 -0.09 -0.77 1.38
CA VAL A 151 0.84 -0.98 0.27
C VAL A 151 1.34 0.34 -0.32
N ALA A 152 2.55 0.33 -0.85
CA ALA A 152 3.15 1.41 -1.61
C ALA A 152 3.71 0.92 -2.95
N ARG A 153 4.07 1.84 -3.81
CA ARG A 153 4.45 1.72 -5.22
C ARG A 153 3.24 1.79 -6.16
N THR A 154 3.48 1.51 -7.44
CA THR A 154 2.54 1.72 -8.54
C THR A 154 1.71 0.46 -8.84
N ARG A 155 0.66 0.62 -9.68
CA ARG A 155 -0.09 -0.51 -10.25
C ARG A 155 0.83 -1.52 -10.95
N ALA A 156 1.79 -1.05 -11.74
CA ALA A 156 2.75 -1.93 -12.40
C ALA A 156 3.56 -2.78 -11.41
N ALA A 157 3.91 -2.23 -10.23
CA ALA A 157 4.55 -3.01 -9.17
C ALA A 157 3.60 -4.04 -8.55
N ALA A 158 2.30 -3.74 -8.43
CA ALA A 158 1.30 -4.71 -7.99
C ALA A 158 1.16 -5.87 -8.99
N GLU A 159 1.12 -5.57 -10.29
CA GLU A 159 1.08 -6.56 -11.37
C GLU A 159 2.35 -7.44 -11.37
N ALA A 160 3.52 -6.85 -11.16
CA ALA A 160 4.80 -7.55 -11.08
C ALA A 160 5.03 -8.31 -9.76
N GLY A 161 4.17 -8.12 -8.75
CA GLY A 161 4.36 -8.71 -7.42
C GLY A 161 5.56 -8.13 -6.66
N THR A 162 5.86 -6.85 -6.85
CA THR A 162 7.01 -6.14 -6.29
C THR A 162 6.61 -4.92 -5.45
N LEU A 163 5.46 -4.98 -4.79
CA LEU A 163 5.02 -3.92 -3.89
C LEU A 163 5.95 -3.74 -2.68
N SER A 164 5.85 -2.59 -2.03
CA SER A 164 6.37 -2.34 -0.68
C SER A 164 5.20 -2.33 0.30
N VAL A 165 5.30 -3.11 1.39
CA VAL A 165 4.24 -3.26 2.39
C VAL A 165 4.77 -2.88 3.76
N MET A 166 4.04 -1.98 4.44
CA MET A 166 4.37 -1.49 5.77
C MET A 166 3.43 -2.18 6.77
N VAL A 167 3.98 -3.06 7.62
CA VAL A 167 3.16 -3.91 8.49
C VAL A 167 3.17 -3.39 9.93
N GLY A 168 1.97 -3.16 10.48
CA GLY A 168 1.73 -2.90 11.90
C GLY A 168 1.24 -4.17 12.59
N ALA A 169 2.13 -4.83 13.34
CA ALA A 169 1.87 -6.13 13.97
C ALA A 169 2.86 -6.43 15.11
N THR A 170 2.63 -7.50 15.87
CA THR A 170 3.71 -8.11 16.68
C THR A 170 4.68 -8.89 15.81
N ALA A 171 5.85 -9.26 16.33
CA ALA A 171 6.83 -10.06 15.60
C ALA A 171 6.28 -11.43 15.16
N GLU A 172 5.46 -12.07 16.00
CA GLU A 172 4.83 -13.37 15.71
C GLU A 172 3.78 -13.24 14.61
N GLN A 173 2.92 -12.21 14.70
CA GLN A 173 1.91 -11.91 13.68
C GLN A 173 2.57 -11.58 12.34
N PHE A 174 3.66 -10.79 12.37
CA PHE A 174 4.44 -10.47 11.17
C PHE A 174 5.02 -11.72 10.52
N ALA A 175 5.66 -12.60 11.30
CA ALA A 175 6.22 -13.85 10.80
C ALA A 175 5.15 -14.74 10.13
N MET A 176 3.94 -14.75 10.68
CA MET A 176 2.80 -15.53 10.16
C MET A 176 2.29 -14.99 8.82
N VAL A 177 2.19 -13.65 8.63
CA VAL A 177 1.60 -13.08 7.41
C VAL A 177 2.63 -12.76 6.33
N LYS A 178 3.91 -12.60 6.68
CA LYS A 178 4.99 -12.25 5.74
C LYS A 178 5.07 -13.18 4.52
N PRO A 179 4.96 -14.51 4.64
CA PRO A 179 4.99 -15.41 3.48
C PRO A 179 3.84 -15.17 2.50
N LEU A 180 2.65 -14.83 3.01
CA LEU A 180 1.48 -14.52 2.17
C LEU A 180 1.66 -13.17 1.45
N ILE A 181 2.15 -12.16 2.16
CA ILE A 181 2.43 -10.84 1.61
C ILE A 181 3.55 -10.92 0.56
N ALA A 182 4.56 -11.77 0.74
CA ALA A 182 5.65 -12.00 -0.20
C ALA A 182 5.16 -12.53 -1.57
N CYS A 183 3.93 -13.00 -1.66
CA CYS A 183 3.32 -13.37 -2.94
C CYS A 183 3.15 -12.16 -3.88
N PHE A 184 2.95 -10.95 -3.34
CA PHE A 184 2.70 -9.74 -4.13
C PHE A 184 3.62 -8.55 -3.78
N ALA A 185 4.59 -8.74 -2.89
CA ALA A 185 5.52 -7.71 -2.45
C ALA A 185 6.97 -8.21 -2.43
N SER A 186 7.93 -7.32 -2.75
CA SER A 186 9.37 -7.58 -2.62
C SER A 186 9.97 -6.95 -1.36
N GLU A 187 9.34 -5.89 -0.85
CA GLU A 187 9.76 -5.18 0.35
C GLU A 187 8.66 -5.28 1.41
N ILE A 188 8.95 -5.88 2.56
CA ILE A 188 7.98 -6.08 3.63
C ILE A 188 8.62 -5.68 4.94
N THR A 189 8.14 -4.58 5.52
CA THR A 189 8.75 -3.97 6.70
C THR A 189 7.82 -4.06 7.90
N LEU A 190 8.29 -4.61 9.01
CA LEU A 190 7.61 -4.48 10.30
C LEU A 190 7.86 -3.08 10.86
N CYS A 191 6.81 -2.26 10.91
CA CYS A 191 6.89 -0.85 11.31
C CYS A 191 6.66 -0.63 12.82
N GLY A 192 6.17 -1.64 13.52
CA GLY A 192 5.83 -1.58 14.94
C GLY A 192 4.47 -2.24 15.20
N GLY A 193 3.84 -1.94 16.35
CA GLY A 193 2.52 -2.46 16.70
C GLY A 193 1.40 -1.91 15.81
N VAL A 194 0.15 -2.26 16.14
CA VAL A 194 -1.04 -1.89 15.36
C VAL A 194 -1.13 -0.39 15.08
N GLY A 195 -1.39 -0.04 13.84
CA GLY A 195 -1.42 1.31 13.30
C GLY A 195 -0.07 1.86 12.84
N ALA A 196 1.07 1.20 13.14
CA ALA A 196 2.38 1.66 12.71
C ALA A 196 2.57 1.52 11.18
N GLY A 197 1.98 0.53 10.56
CA GLY A 197 1.93 0.40 9.11
C GLY A 197 1.20 1.59 8.47
N GLN A 198 0.02 1.94 8.99
CA GLN A 198 -0.76 3.10 8.52
C GLN A 198 0.00 4.41 8.72
N ILE A 199 0.60 4.63 9.90
CA ILE A 199 1.43 5.83 10.16
C ILE A 199 2.52 5.95 9.08
N THR A 200 3.27 4.87 8.87
CA THR A 200 4.38 4.85 7.91
C THR A 200 3.88 5.12 6.47
N LYS A 201 2.76 4.51 6.09
CA LYS A 201 2.16 4.71 4.76
C LYS A 201 1.66 6.13 4.55
N ILE A 202 0.96 6.70 5.52
CA ILE A 202 0.42 8.06 5.48
C ILE A 202 1.57 9.07 5.33
N LEU A 203 2.62 8.94 6.13
CA LEU A 203 3.79 9.81 6.05
C LEU A 203 4.60 9.61 4.76
N ASN A 204 4.72 8.38 4.26
CA ASN A 204 5.31 8.13 2.94
C ASN A 204 4.57 8.91 1.85
N ASN A 205 3.23 8.90 1.86
CA ASN A 205 2.44 9.59 0.85
C ASN A 205 2.49 11.11 1.03
N MET A 206 2.51 11.63 2.25
CA MET A 206 2.73 13.05 2.53
C MET A 206 4.04 13.53 1.90
N VAL A 207 5.15 12.87 2.18
CA VAL A 207 6.46 13.20 1.61
C VAL A 207 6.46 13.08 0.08
N LEU A 208 5.80 12.05 -0.46
CA LEU A 208 5.66 11.88 -1.91
C LEU A 208 4.97 13.08 -2.57
N PHE A 209 3.83 13.52 -2.03
CA PHE A 209 3.07 14.62 -2.62
C PHE A 209 3.77 15.97 -2.46
N GLU A 210 4.45 16.22 -1.35
CA GLU A 210 5.29 17.40 -1.17
C GLU A 210 6.42 17.43 -2.21
N THR A 211 7.09 16.30 -2.43
CA THR A 211 8.13 16.17 -3.45
C THR A 211 7.58 16.39 -4.86
N VAL A 212 6.39 15.88 -5.18
CA VAL A 212 5.73 16.09 -6.48
C VAL A 212 5.43 17.57 -6.72
N VAL A 213 4.96 18.28 -5.71
CA VAL A 213 4.73 19.75 -5.80
C VAL A 213 6.05 20.49 -6.01
N ALA A 214 7.09 20.17 -5.24
CA ALA A 214 8.41 20.79 -5.41
C ALA A 214 9.00 20.57 -6.82
N LEU A 215 8.82 19.38 -7.39
CA LEU A 215 9.23 19.09 -8.77
C LEU A 215 8.43 19.89 -9.79
N ALA A 216 7.13 20.06 -9.58
CA ALA A 216 6.27 20.85 -10.46
C ALA A 216 6.67 22.34 -10.44
N GLU A 217 6.98 22.88 -9.25
CA GLU A 217 7.49 24.25 -9.09
C GLU A 217 8.85 24.42 -9.77
N ALA A 218 9.80 23.50 -9.55
CA ALA A 218 11.11 23.52 -10.19
C ALA A 218 11.00 23.47 -11.72
N ARG A 219 10.12 22.62 -12.26
CA ARG A 219 9.81 22.53 -13.70
C ARG A 219 9.30 23.87 -14.25
N ALA A 220 8.37 24.49 -13.55
CA ALA A 220 7.78 25.76 -13.96
C ALA A 220 8.82 26.91 -13.98
N ILE A 221 9.64 26.98 -12.95
CA ILE A 221 10.72 27.99 -12.83
C ILE A 221 11.74 27.77 -13.94
N ALA A 222 12.22 26.54 -14.16
CA ALA A 222 13.19 26.21 -15.20
C ALA A 222 12.69 26.64 -16.58
N ARG A 223 11.47 26.25 -16.96
CA ARG A 223 10.84 26.60 -18.23
C ARG A 223 10.79 28.12 -18.45
N ARG A 224 10.36 28.85 -17.42
CA ARG A 224 10.26 30.36 -17.49
C ARG A 224 11.63 31.05 -17.47
N SER A 225 12.66 30.34 -17.00
CA SER A 225 14.05 30.82 -17.00
C SER A 225 14.84 30.40 -18.24
N GLY A 226 14.20 29.72 -19.21
CA GLY A 226 14.85 29.29 -20.45
C GLY A 226 15.67 28.01 -20.30
N VAL A 227 15.48 27.25 -19.22
CA VAL A 227 16.11 25.91 -19.01
C VAL A 227 15.11 24.85 -19.45
N ASP A 228 15.57 23.89 -20.24
CA ASP A 228 14.75 22.75 -20.64
C ASP A 228 14.37 21.89 -19.41
N PRO A 229 13.07 21.68 -19.14
CA PRO A 229 12.61 20.89 -18.00
C PRO A 229 13.08 19.44 -18.01
N GLN A 230 13.27 18.83 -19.18
CA GLN A 230 13.78 17.47 -19.26
C GLN A 230 15.25 17.41 -18.83
N ALA A 231 16.10 18.31 -19.37
CA ALA A 231 17.50 18.41 -18.98
C ALA A 231 17.66 18.73 -17.48
N LEU A 232 16.77 19.60 -16.93
CA LEU A 232 16.72 19.81 -15.49
C LEU A 232 16.49 18.52 -14.73
N PHE A 233 15.44 17.74 -15.05
CA PHE A 233 15.08 16.54 -14.31
C PHE A 233 16.12 15.44 -14.45
N GLU A 234 16.73 15.29 -15.62
CA GLU A 234 17.87 14.41 -15.83
C GLU A 234 19.04 14.77 -14.91
N THR A 235 19.37 16.06 -14.82
CA THR A 235 20.43 16.56 -13.93
C THR A 235 20.10 16.33 -12.46
N LEU A 236 18.87 16.61 -12.02
CA LEU A 236 18.42 16.37 -10.64
C LEU A 236 18.52 14.89 -10.26
N SER A 237 18.29 13.98 -11.22
CA SER A 237 18.38 12.53 -10.98
C SER A 237 19.81 12.03 -10.73
N LEU A 238 20.81 12.83 -11.03
CA LEU A 238 22.23 12.54 -10.77
C LEU A 238 22.74 13.20 -9.49
N GLY A 239 21.93 14.01 -8.84
CA GLY A 239 22.30 14.82 -7.67
C GLY A 239 21.50 14.47 -6.41
N SER A 240 21.63 15.34 -5.41
CA SER A 240 20.99 15.21 -4.09
C SER A 240 19.48 15.35 -4.11
N ALA A 241 18.89 15.84 -5.21
CA ALA A 241 17.44 15.97 -5.39
C ALA A 241 16.79 14.72 -6.04
N ASP A 242 17.56 13.64 -6.27
CA ASP A 242 17.02 12.40 -6.80
C ASP A 242 15.99 11.78 -5.85
N SER A 243 14.94 11.24 -6.42
CA SER A 243 13.86 10.59 -5.67
C SER A 243 13.04 9.66 -6.54
N PHE A 244 12.29 8.74 -5.89
CA PHE A 244 11.28 7.95 -6.59
C PHE A 244 10.25 8.85 -7.31
N ALA A 245 9.85 9.96 -6.68
CA ALA A 245 8.91 10.93 -7.26
C ALA A 245 9.46 11.56 -8.54
N LEU A 246 10.72 11.98 -8.54
CA LEU A 246 11.37 12.53 -9.73
C LEU A 246 11.35 11.54 -10.91
N ARG A 247 11.78 10.30 -10.65
CA ARG A 247 11.93 9.28 -11.71
C ARG A 247 10.59 8.76 -12.25
N ASN A 248 9.57 8.64 -11.40
CA ASN A 248 8.30 7.99 -11.76
C ASN A 248 7.14 8.96 -11.95
N HIS A 249 7.14 10.11 -11.29
CA HIS A 249 6.07 11.13 -11.42
C HIS A 249 6.56 12.33 -12.24
N GLY A 250 7.78 12.81 -11.98
CA GLY A 250 8.38 13.90 -12.75
C GLY A 250 8.66 13.49 -14.19
N MET A 251 9.59 12.59 -14.40
CA MET A 251 10.06 12.21 -15.74
C MET A 251 9.01 11.48 -16.57
N LYS A 252 8.20 10.59 -15.96
CA LYS A 252 7.26 9.73 -16.71
C LYS A 252 5.86 10.32 -16.86
N ALA A 253 5.50 11.36 -16.08
CA ALA A 253 4.19 11.96 -16.16
C ALA A 253 4.25 13.47 -16.45
N MET A 254 5.01 14.24 -15.66
CA MET A 254 5.04 15.71 -15.83
C MET A 254 5.75 16.15 -17.11
N ILE A 255 6.86 15.49 -17.50
CA ILE A 255 7.59 15.85 -18.72
C ILE A 255 6.74 15.56 -19.96
N PRO A 256 6.19 14.34 -20.16
CA PRO A 256 5.33 14.09 -21.31
C PRO A 256 3.94 14.72 -21.20
N GLY A 257 3.54 15.22 -20.01
CA GLY A 257 2.19 15.76 -19.78
C GLY A 257 1.10 14.70 -19.77
N ASP A 258 1.43 13.44 -19.46
CA ASP A 258 0.55 12.29 -19.46
C ASP A 258 0.02 11.98 -18.05
N PHE A 259 -1.29 12.15 -17.86
CA PHE A 259 -1.95 11.99 -16.55
C PHE A 259 -3.19 11.07 -16.69
N PRO A 260 -2.99 9.78 -16.95
CA PRO A 260 -4.09 8.86 -17.23
C PRO A 260 -5.02 8.70 -16.03
N GLU A 261 -6.29 8.46 -16.31
CA GLU A 261 -7.25 7.96 -15.32
C GLU A 261 -6.90 6.51 -14.89
N ARG A 262 -7.46 6.05 -13.77
CA ARG A 262 -7.20 4.71 -13.20
C ARG A 262 -5.74 4.46 -12.78
N ALA A 263 -4.99 5.54 -12.59
CA ALA A 263 -3.74 5.54 -11.84
C ALA A 263 -4.02 5.99 -10.39
N PHE A 264 -3.00 6.47 -9.69
CA PHE A 264 -3.21 7.07 -8.35
C PHE A 264 -3.79 8.48 -8.53
N SER A 265 -5.11 8.62 -8.36
CA SER A 265 -5.84 9.84 -8.70
C SER A 265 -5.61 10.98 -7.71
N VAL A 266 -6.00 12.19 -8.12
CA VAL A 266 -6.01 13.39 -7.26
C VAL A 266 -6.89 13.17 -6.02
N ASP A 267 -8.07 12.55 -6.14
CA ASP A 267 -8.96 12.26 -5.02
C ASP A 267 -8.30 11.37 -3.96
N TYR A 268 -7.56 10.34 -4.39
CA TYR A 268 -6.80 9.51 -3.46
C TYR A 268 -5.68 10.31 -2.77
N ALA A 269 -5.03 11.24 -3.49
CA ALA A 269 -4.01 12.09 -2.90
C ALA A 269 -4.61 13.06 -1.85
N VAL A 270 -5.76 13.66 -2.13
CA VAL A 270 -6.51 14.52 -1.19
C VAL A 270 -6.90 13.74 0.06
N LYS A 271 -7.41 12.52 -0.10
CA LYS A 271 -7.76 11.64 1.01
C LYS A 271 -6.54 11.33 1.89
N ASP A 272 -5.43 10.93 1.30
CA ASP A 272 -4.22 10.55 2.05
C ASP A 272 -3.57 11.77 2.73
N LEU A 273 -3.61 12.96 2.11
CA LEU A 273 -3.20 14.22 2.73
C LEU A 273 -4.09 14.60 3.92
N ARG A 274 -5.41 14.36 3.82
CA ARG A 274 -6.31 14.55 4.96
C ARG A 274 -5.90 13.67 6.16
N TYR A 275 -5.60 12.39 5.92
CA TYR A 275 -5.12 11.48 6.97
C TYR A 275 -3.78 11.95 7.57
N ALA A 276 -2.87 12.49 6.74
CA ALA A 276 -1.60 13.04 7.23
C ALA A 276 -1.80 14.26 8.11
N LEU A 277 -2.71 15.16 7.75
CA LEU A 277 -3.02 16.35 8.53
C LEU A 277 -3.77 16.04 9.83
N GLU A 278 -4.68 15.04 9.82
CA GLU A 278 -5.31 14.51 11.02
C GLU A 278 -4.25 13.96 11.99
N LEU A 279 -3.30 13.16 11.49
CA LEU A 279 -2.20 12.62 12.29
C LEU A 279 -1.26 13.73 12.82
N ALA A 280 -0.96 14.74 12.00
CA ALA A 280 -0.16 15.90 12.41
C ALA A 280 -0.85 16.67 13.55
N GLN A 281 -2.17 16.89 13.44
CA GLN A 281 -2.96 17.53 14.48
C GLN A 281 -2.96 16.73 15.79
N GLU A 282 -3.13 15.40 15.72
CA GLU A 282 -3.10 14.50 16.89
C GLU A 282 -1.74 14.53 17.60
N THR A 283 -0.65 14.74 16.87
CA THR A 283 0.72 14.76 17.39
C THR A 283 1.22 16.17 17.75
N GLY A 284 0.43 17.22 17.46
CA GLY A 284 0.79 18.62 17.71
C GLY A 284 1.84 19.17 16.73
N VAL A 285 2.04 18.52 15.59
CA VAL A 285 2.98 18.97 14.55
C VAL A 285 2.29 19.91 13.58
N ASP A 286 2.89 21.10 13.33
CA ASP A 286 2.45 22.00 12.28
C ASP A 286 2.97 21.57 10.91
N ALA A 287 2.21 20.73 10.20
CA ALA A 287 2.56 20.24 8.86
C ALA A 287 2.21 21.28 7.77
N ALA A 288 2.87 22.44 7.79
CA ALA A 288 2.61 23.55 6.87
C ALA A 288 2.82 23.15 5.39
N GLY A 289 3.84 22.35 5.08
CA GLY A 289 4.07 21.80 3.74
C GLY A 289 2.87 20.99 3.25
N ALA A 290 2.41 20.02 4.04
CA ALA A 290 1.27 19.19 3.69
C ALA A 290 -0.03 20.00 3.49
N ARG A 291 -0.27 21.06 4.30
CA ARG A 291 -1.43 21.95 4.11
C ARG A 291 -1.36 22.73 2.78
N ASN A 292 -0.19 23.25 2.41
CA ASN A 292 -0.04 23.90 1.12
C ASN A 292 -0.28 22.93 -0.04
N VAL A 293 0.26 21.72 0.06
CA VAL A 293 0.06 20.65 -0.93
C VAL A 293 -1.41 20.28 -1.03
N GLN A 294 -2.12 20.10 0.09
CA GLN A 294 -3.56 19.81 0.10
C GLN A 294 -4.36 20.90 -0.64
N ARG A 295 -4.04 22.18 -0.41
CA ARG A 295 -4.66 23.31 -1.12
C ARG A 295 -4.46 23.23 -2.63
N LEU A 296 -3.26 22.87 -3.09
CA LEU A 296 -2.97 22.74 -4.52
C LEU A 296 -3.74 21.57 -5.15
N TYR A 297 -3.83 20.43 -4.47
CA TYR A 297 -4.63 19.30 -4.94
C TYR A 297 -6.14 19.61 -4.93
N ALA A 298 -6.64 20.35 -3.95
CA ALA A 298 -8.03 20.83 -3.97
C ALA A 298 -8.32 21.74 -5.17
N LEU A 299 -7.36 22.57 -5.58
CA LEU A 299 -7.46 23.37 -6.82
C LEU A 299 -7.47 22.48 -8.08
N ALA A 300 -6.73 21.38 -8.10
CA ALA A 300 -6.81 20.41 -9.20
C ALA A 300 -8.20 19.77 -9.29
N CYS A 301 -8.80 19.35 -8.17
CA CYS A 301 -10.19 18.88 -8.12
C CYS A 301 -11.18 19.94 -8.65
N ALA A 302 -11.03 21.19 -8.24
CA ALA A 302 -11.92 22.28 -8.71
C ALA A 302 -11.80 22.56 -10.21
N ARG A 303 -10.73 22.10 -10.87
CA ARG A 303 -10.54 22.16 -12.33
C ARG A 303 -11.10 20.95 -13.07
N GLY A 304 -11.61 19.94 -12.36
CA GLY A 304 -12.14 18.70 -12.93
C GLY A 304 -11.09 17.58 -13.09
N ASP A 305 -9.89 17.72 -12.48
CA ASP A 305 -8.80 16.76 -12.58
C ASP A 305 -8.86 15.65 -11.47
N GLN A 306 -9.99 15.48 -10.76
CA GLN A 306 -10.10 14.57 -9.59
C GLN A 306 -9.75 13.11 -9.90
N ASP A 307 -10.09 12.63 -11.10
CA ASP A 307 -9.85 11.25 -11.55
C ASP A 307 -8.49 11.06 -12.24
N ALA A 308 -7.84 12.18 -12.62
CA ALA A 308 -6.55 12.17 -13.28
C ALA A 308 -5.42 11.73 -12.34
N TYR A 309 -4.35 11.20 -12.91
CA TYR A 309 -3.14 10.85 -12.16
C TYR A 309 -2.58 12.06 -11.41
N HIS A 310 -2.34 11.91 -10.12
CA HIS A 310 -2.08 13.03 -9.20
C HIS A 310 -0.97 14.03 -9.60
N PRO A 311 0.10 13.70 -10.37
CA PRO A 311 1.07 14.70 -10.83
C PRO A 311 0.48 15.78 -11.75
N VAL A 312 -0.79 15.64 -12.16
CA VAL A 312 -1.56 16.68 -12.88
C VAL A 312 -1.63 18.01 -12.09
N VAL A 313 -1.37 17.98 -10.77
CA VAL A 313 -1.21 19.18 -9.93
C VAL A 313 -0.20 20.18 -10.53
N SER A 314 0.74 19.71 -11.36
CA SER A 314 1.66 20.56 -12.11
C SER A 314 0.95 21.57 -13.04
N ARG A 315 -0.27 21.26 -13.51
CA ARG A 315 -1.10 22.20 -14.30
C ARG A 315 -1.71 23.31 -13.45
N VAL A 316 -1.87 23.09 -12.15
CA VAL A 316 -2.30 24.14 -11.19
C VAL A 316 -1.18 25.13 -10.96
N ILE A 317 0.05 24.65 -10.84
CA ILE A 317 1.26 25.44 -10.54
C ILE A 317 1.71 26.22 -11.79
N ASP A 318 1.63 25.61 -12.96
CA ASP A 318 2.05 26.18 -14.24
C ASP A 318 0.93 26.00 -15.28
N PRO A 319 -0.14 26.81 -15.20
CA PRO A 319 -1.18 26.81 -16.21
C PRO A 319 -0.61 27.26 -17.56
N GLN A 320 -0.83 26.45 -18.58
CA GLN A 320 -0.46 26.76 -19.97
C GLN A 320 -1.51 27.66 -20.61
#